data_a393c1eddaca054baa04fc803c550f22
#
_entry.id   a393c1eddaca054baa04fc803c550f22
#
_cell.length_a   1.000
_cell.length_b   1.000
_cell.length_c   1.000
_cell.angle_alpha   90.00
_cell.angle_beta   90.00
_cell.angle_gamma   90.00
#
_symmetry.space_group_name_H-M   'P 1'
#
loop_
_entity.id
_entity.type
_entity.pdbx_description
1 polymer ?
#
loop_
_entity_poly.entity_id
_entity_poly.type
_entity_poly.pdbx_seq_one_letter_code
_entity_poly.pdbx_strand_id
1 'polypeptide(L)'
;MKPAEEYILNQPEPFKSMLLHLQILIEGAFPTVDLRCKWRIPVYYLDDKPFCYLNASHKKGFVDVAFWVSAHLTKYTEFLVTENRKVVKSLRYFSVDEINEKILLTVLEEAHQLKDKGFYKRK
;
A
#
# COMPACT_ATOMS: atom_id res chain seq x y z
N MET A 1 9.34 16.84 -11.09
CA MET A 1 8.38 15.98 -10.36
C MET A 1 8.93 14.57 -10.28
N LYS A 2 8.79 13.93 -9.14
CA LYS A 2 9.30 12.57 -8.95
C LYS A 2 8.45 11.57 -9.73
N PRO A 3 9.05 10.48 -10.25
CA PRO A 3 8.31 9.49 -11.03
C PRO A 3 7.10 8.88 -10.31
N ALA A 4 7.19 8.67 -8.99
CA ALA A 4 6.05 8.15 -8.22
C ALA A 4 4.88 9.13 -8.20
N GLU A 5 5.16 10.42 -8.06
CA GLU A 5 4.13 11.45 -8.11
C GLU A 5 3.52 11.55 -9.50
N GLU A 6 4.35 11.41 -10.54
CA GLU A 6 3.86 11.39 -11.92
C GLU A 6 2.94 10.21 -12.16
N TYR A 7 3.29 9.03 -11.62
CA TYR A 7 2.44 7.85 -11.72
C TYR A 7 1.02 8.17 -11.20
N ILE A 8 0.95 8.78 -10.01
CA ILE A 8 -0.32 9.08 -9.36
C ILE A 8 -1.11 10.12 -10.18
N LEU A 9 -0.45 11.21 -10.55
CA LEU A 9 -1.13 12.32 -11.24
C LEU A 9 -1.57 11.96 -12.65
N ASN A 10 -0.92 11.00 -13.29
CA ASN A 10 -1.25 10.58 -14.65
C ASN A 10 -2.30 9.47 -14.70
N GLN A 11 -2.78 8.99 -13.57
CA GLN A 11 -3.82 7.97 -13.56
C GLN A 11 -5.17 8.56 -13.95
N PRO A 12 -5.98 7.81 -14.71
CA PRO A 12 -7.36 8.22 -14.94
C PRO A 12 -8.20 8.05 -13.67
N GLU A 13 -9.35 8.71 -13.64
CA GLU A 13 -10.31 8.46 -12.58
C GLU A 13 -10.99 7.11 -12.78
N PRO A 14 -11.36 6.39 -11.71
CA PRO A 14 -11.30 6.82 -10.29
C PRO A 14 -9.95 6.54 -9.61
N PHE A 15 -8.97 6.01 -10.32
CA PHE A 15 -7.68 5.61 -9.75
C PHE A 15 -6.91 6.78 -9.16
N LYS A 16 -6.91 7.92 -9.87
CA LYS A 16 -6.19 9.11 -9.40
C LYS A 16 -6.71 9.58 -8.04
N SER A 17 -8.03 9.69 -7.90
CA SER A 17 -8.61 10.13 -6.63
C SER A 17 -8.32 9.15 -5.50
N MET A 18 -8.39 7.85 -5.77
CA MET A 18 -8.05 6.83 -4.77
C MET A 18 -6.60 6.93 -4.34
N LEU A 19 -5.69 7.06 -5.29
CA LEU A 19 -4.26 7.14 -4.99
C LEU A 19 -3.91 8.40 -4.22
N LEU A 20 -4.49 9.54 -4.59
CA LEU A 20 -4.27 10.79 -3.85
C LEU A 20 -4.79 10.70 -2.42
N HIS A 21 -5.94 10.08 -2.23
CA HIS A 21 -6.52 9.90 -0.90
C HIS A 21 -5.62 9.00 -0.04
N LEU A 22 -5.14 7.90 -0.61
CA LEU A 22 -4.22 6.99 0.06
C LEU A 22 -2.91 7.69 0.41
N GLN A 23 -2.39 8.49 -0.51
CA GLN A 23 -1.17 9.26 -0.28
C GLN A 23 -1.32 10.19 0.93
N ILE A 24 -2.43 10.91 1.01
CA ILE A 24 -2.71 11.81 2.13
C ILE A 24 -2.74 11.04 3.45
N LEU A 25 -3.44 9.90 3.47
CA LEU A 25 -3.58 9.11 4.69
C LEU A 25 -2.24 8.51 5.14
N ILE A 26 -1.48 7.95 4.22
CA ILE A 26 -0.21 7.30 4.54
C ILE A 26 0.82 8.34 5.00
N GLU A 27 0.99 9.42 4.26
CA GLU A 27 1.99 10.43 4.58
C GLU A 27 1.61 11.21 5.83
N GLY A 28 0.30 11.39 6.08
CA GLY A 28 -0.16 12.04 7.30
C GLY A 28 0.08 11.19 8.55
N ALA A 29 -0.10 9.88 8.44
CA ALA A 29 0.10 8.97 9.58
C ALA A 29 1.58 8.65 9.82
N PHE A 30 2.39 8.65 8.77
CA PHE A 30 3.81 8.27 8.83
C PHE A 30 4.65 9.32 8.11
N PRO A 31 4.91 10.49 8.75
CA PRO A 31 5.58 11.60 8.06
C PRO A 31 7.00 11.31 7.60
N THR A 32 7.63 10.26 8.12
CA THR A 32 9.01 9.90 7.75
C THR A 32 9.10 8.96 6.56
N VAL A 33 7.97 8.55 5.97
CA VAL A 33 8.01 7.69 4.78
C VAL A 33 8.61 8.45 3.60
N ASP A 34 9.31 7.70 2.75
CA ASP A 34 9.93 8.23 1.54
C ASP A 34 9.27 7.58 0.34
N LEU A 35 8.63 8.39 -0.48
CA LEU A 35 7.93 7.91 -1.67
C LEU A 35 8.89 7.80 -2.84
N ARG A 36 9.07 6.60 -3.35
CA ARG A 36 9.96 6.32 -4.49
C ARG A 36 9.20 5.53 -5.55
N CYS A 37 9.73 5.54 -6.76
CA CYS A 37 9.23 4.69 -7.83
C CYS A 37 10.10 3.43 -7.89
N LYS A 38 9.49 2.28 -7.67
CA LYS A 38 10.16 0.98 -7.76
C LYS A 38 9.20 0.03 -8.45
N TRP A 39 9.72 -0.84 -9.32
CA TRP A 39 8.88 -1.76 -10.09
C TRP A 39 7.78 -1.02 -10.88
N ARG A 40 8.08 0.23 -11.29
CA ARG A 40 7.16 1.10 -12.06
C ARG A 40 5.90 1.52 -11.29
N ILE A 41 5.92 1.44 -9.97
CA ILE A 41 4.80 1.84 -9.13
C ILE A 41 5.30 2.66 -7.93
N PRO A 42 4.40 3.40 -7.26
CA PRO A 42 4.78 4.12 -6.04
C PRO A 42 5.05 3.14 -4.89
N VAL A 43 6.21 3.27 -4.28
CA VAL A 43 6.59 2.46 -3.13
C VAL A 43 7.01 3.40 -2.00
N TYR A 44 6.42 3.22 -0.83
CA TYR A 44 6.81 3.94 0.37
C TYR A 44 7.90 3.17 1.11
N TYR A 45 8.97 3.86 1.46
CA TYR A 45 10.10 3.32 2.19
C TYR A 45 10.15 3.89 3.60
N LEU A 46 10.57 3.08 4.55
CA LEU A 46 10.92 3.48 5.93
C LEU A 46 12.32 2.98 6.22
N ASP A 47 13.22 3.89 6.63
CA ASP A 47 14.61 3.52 6.94
C ASP A 47 15.26 2.75 5.78
N ASP A 48 15.03 3.21 4.56
CA ASP A 48 15.52 2.61 3.31
C ASP A 48 15.02 1.19 3.03
N LYS A 49 13.96 0.75 3.72
CA LYS A 49 13.32 -0.54 3.49
C LYS A 49 11.93 -0.34 2.92
N PRO A 50 11.48 -1.17 1.98
CA PRO A 50 10.11 -1.09 1.50
C PRO A 50 9.12 -1.28 2.66
N PHE A 51 8.10 -0.44 2.70
CA PHE A 51 7.06 -0.48 3.72
C PHE A 51 5.73 -0.94 3.11
N CYS A 52 5.22 -0.15 2.18
CA CYS A 52 4.02 -0.50 1.45
C CYS A 52 4.10 0.10 0.05
N TYR A 53 3.28 -0.42 -0.86
CA TYR A 53 3.25 0.11 -2.21
C TYR A 53 1.83 0.17 -2.74
N LEU A 54 1.63 1.06 -3.73
CA LEU A 54 0.32 1.32 -4.33
C LEU A 54 0.34 0.79 -5.76
N ASN A 55 -0.71 0.06 -6.14
CA ASN A 55 -0.80 -0.49 -7.48
C ASN A 55 -2.22 -0.34 -8.01
N ALA A 56 -2.36 0.33 -9.15
CA ALA A 56 -3.64 0.49 -9.82
C ALA A 56 -3.77 -0.54 -10.94
N SER A 57 -4.81 -1.36 -10.89
CA SER A 57 -5.13 -2.30 -11.96
C SER A 57 -6.28 -1.73 -12.78
N HIS A 58 -5.96 -1.17 -13.95
CA HIS A 58 -6.99 -0.60 -14.83
C HIS A 58 -7.89 -1.69 -15.39
N LYS A 59 -7.32 -2.84 -15.68
CA LYS A 59 -8.07 -3.96 -16.26
C LYS A 59 -9.14 -4.47 -15.30
N LYS A 60 -8.81 -4.56 -14.01
CA LYS A 60 -9.72 -5.11 -13.01
C LYS A 60 -10.43 -4.04 -12.20
N GLY A 61 -10.03 -2.78 -12.33
CA GLY A 61 -10.74 -1.65 -11.73
C GLY A 61 -10.47 -1.41 -10.26
N PHE A 62 -9.29 -1.77 -9.75
CA PHE A 62 -9.00 -1.59 -8.33
C PHE A 62 -7.64 -0.90 -8.09
N VAL A 63 -7.47 -0.41 -6.87
CA VAL A 63 -6.18 0.02 -6.34
C VAL A 63 -5.85 -0.84 -5.12
N ASP A 64 -4.65 -1.40 -5.10
CA ASP A 64 -4.15 -2.16 -3.96
C ASP A 64 -3.16 -1.33 -3.14
N VAL A 65 -3.28 -1.44 -1.82
CA VAL A 65 -2.21 -1.06 -0.89
C VAL A 65 -1.60 -2.37 -0.41
N ALA A 66 -0.40 -2.68 -0.87
CA ALA A 66 0.29 -3.93 -0.54
C ALA A 66 1.37 -3.67 0.50
N PHE A 67 1.60 -4.64 1.38
CA PHE A 67 2.50 -4.48 2.51
C PHE A 67 3.70 -5.39 2.37
N TRP A 68 4.92 -4.83 2.56
CA TRP A 68 6.14 -5.61 2.45
C TRP A 68 6.20 -6.74 3.48
N VAL A 69 5.71 -6.48 4.71
CA VAL A 69 5.70 -7.46 5.79
C VAL A 69 4.39 -8.23 5.88
N SER A 70 3.69 -8.40 4.77
CA SER A 70 2.35 -9.03 4.70
C SER A 70 2.28 -10.37 5.43
N ALA A 71 3.34 -11.17 5.36
CA ALA A 71 3.36 -12.51 5.95
C ALA A 71 3.20 -12.48 7.47
N HIS A 72 3.50 -11.35 8.10
CA HIS A 72 3.49 -11.20 9.56
C HIS A 72 2.23 -10.51 10.10
N LEU A 73 1.37 -10.00 9.21
CA LEU A 73 0.19 -9.25 9.63
C LEU A 73 -0.84 -10.17 10.29
N THR A 74 -1.45 -9.68 11.37
CA THR A 74 -2.45 -10.43 12.13
C THR A 74 -3.79 -9.71 12.22
N LYS A 75 -3.83 -8.39 12.00
CA LYS A 75 -5.03 -7.58 12.15
C LYS A 75 -5.77 -7.45 10.83
N TYR A 76 -7.09 -7.58 10.88
CA TYR A 76 -7.99 -7.42 9.73
C TYR A 76 -7.60 -8.32 8.55
N THR A 77 -7.10 -9.52 8.84
CA THR A 77 -6.64 -10.43 7.80
C THR A 77 -7.75 -10.87 6.85
N GLU A 78 -9.00 -10.83 7.30
CA GLU A 78 -10.16 -11.15 6.46
C GLU A 78 -10.31 -10.18 5.28
N PHE A 79 -9.72 -8.98 5.37
CA PHE A 79 -9.76 -7.99 4.30
C PHE A 79 -8.52 -8.02 3.40
N LEU A 80 -7.54 -8.85 3.74
CA LEU A 80 -6.30 -8.93 2.97
C LEU A 80 -6.44 -9.91 1.82
N VAL A 81 -6.07 -9.45 0.62
CA VAL A 81 -6.19 -10.21 -0.63
C VAL A 81 -4.82 -10.72 -1.04
N THR A 82 -4.73 -12.01 -1.36
CA THR A 82 -3.49 -12.62 -1.85
C THR A 82 -3.51 -12.89 -3.34
N GLU A 83 -4.67 -13.23 -3.90
CA GLU A 83 -4.83 -13.71 -5.28
C GLU A 83 -3.85 -14.84 -5.56
N ASN A 84 -3.02 -14.67 -6.61
CA ASN A 84 -2.04 -15.67 -7.01
C ASN A 84 -0.65 -15.41 -6.42
N ARG A 85 -0.53 -14.46 -5.51
CA ARG A 85 0.76 -14.14 -4.88
C ARG A 85 1.01 -15.10 -3.72
N LYS A 86 2.28 -15.47 -3.52
CA LYS A 86 2.63 -16.44 -2.47
C LYS A 86 2.78 -15.78 -1.09
N VAL A 87 3.27 -14.55 -1.04
CA VAL A 87 3.61 -13.89 0.21
C VAL A 87 2.84 -12.59 0.39
N VAL A 88 2.82 -11.75 -0.64
CA VAL A 88 2.28 -10.40 -0.55
C VAL A 88 0.76 -10.41 -0.40
N LYS A 89 0.27 -9.61 0.54
CA LYS A 89 -1.15 -9.37 0.75
C LYS A 89 -1.42 -7.89 0.65
N SER A 90 -2.62 -7.55 0.21
CA SER A 90 -3.00 -6.14 0.03
C SER A 90 -4.42 -5.88 0.49
N LEU A 91 -4.67 -4.62 0.86
CA LEU A 91 -6.02 -4.09 0.97
C LEU A 91 -6.41 -3.58 -0.41
N ARG A 92 -7.59 -3.97 -0.88
CA ARG A 92 -8.03 -3.70 -2.25
C ARG A 92 -9.28 -2.83 -2.26
N TYR A 93 -9.25 -1.77 -3.06
CA TYR A 93 -10.33 -0.80 -3.13
C TYR A 93 -10.79 -0.60 -4.57
N PHE A 94 -12.11 -0.56 -4.78
CA PHE A 94 -12.68 -0.32 -6.09
C PHE A 94 -13.21 1.12 -6.23
N SER A 95 -13.27 1.87 -5.14
CA SER A 95 -13.68 3.27 -5.15
C SER A 95 -13.12 3.98 -3.93
N VAL A 96 -13.13 5.32 -3.96
CA VAL A 96 -12.72 6.14 -2.82
C VAL A 96 -13.58 5.81 -1.59
N ASP A 97 -14.87 5.59 -1.79
CA ASP A 97 -15.81 5.33 -0.70
C ASP A 97 -15.54 4.03 0.03
N GLU A 98 -14.84 3.09 -0.61
CA GLU A 98 -14.48 1.81 0.01
C GLU A 98 -13.27 1.91 0.93
N ILE A 99 -12.51 3.00 0.85
CA ILE A 99 -11.32 3.15 1.66
C ILE A 99 -11.73 3.41 3.11
N ASN A 100 -11.60 2.38 3.94
CA ASN A 100 -11.87 2.48 5.37
C ASN A 100 -10.61 2.92 6.08
N GLU A 101 -10.59 4.18 6.53
CA GLU A 101 -9.39 4.77 7.13
C GLU A 101 -8.94 4.03 8.38
N LYS A 102 -9.89 3.62 9.22
CA LYS A 102 -9.57 2.91 10.47
C LYS A 102 -8.86 1.60 10.17
N ILE A 103 -9.38 0.81 9.24
CA ILE A 103 -8.78 -0.48 8.87
C ILE A 103 -7.41 -0.25 8.25
N LEU A 104 -7.32 0.68 7.29
CA LEU A 104 -6.06 0.99 6.62
C LEU A 104 -4.99 1.41 7.62
N LEU A 105 -5.32 2.39 8.49
CA LEU A 105 -4.34 2.91 9.45
C LEU A 105 -3.95 1.86 10.50
N THR A 106 -4.87 0.99 10.90
CA THR A 106 -4.57 -0.09 11.83
C THR A 106 -3.60 -1.09 11.21
N VAL A 107 -3.82 -1.48 9.97
CA VAL A 107 -2.93 -2.41 9.27
C VAL A 107 -1.56 -1.77 9.01
N LEU A 108 -1.54 -0.51 8.60
CA LEU A 108 -0.28 0.23 8.42
C LEU A 108 0.50 0.33 9.73
N GLU A 109 -0.17 0.58 10.84
CA GLU A 109 0.47 0.66 12.15
C GLU A 109 1.10 -0.67 12.53
N GLU A 110 0.39 -1.77 12.31
CA GLU A 110 0.95 -3.10 12.55
C GLU A 110 2.16 -3.35 11.64
N ALA A 111 2.05 -3.01 10.36
CA ALA A 111 3.16 -3.16 9.42
C ALA A 111 4.38 -2.33 9.86
N HIS A 112 4.15 -1.14 10.40
CA HIS A 112 5.21 -0.29 10.94
C HIS A 112 5.91 -0.96 12.11
N GLN A 113 5.15 -1.53 13.03
CA GLN A 113 5.71 -2.24 14.18
C GLN A 113 6.52 -3.47 13.77
N LEU A 114 6.15 -4.08 12.64
CA LEU A 114 6.78 -5.29 12.12
C LEU A 114 7.83 -5.01 11.05
N LYS A 115 8.20 -3.76 10.82
CA LYS A 115 9.02 -3.37 9.66
C LYS A 115 10.36 -4.09 9.57
N ASP A 116 10.88 -4.57 10.68
CA ASP A 116 12.18 -5.25 10.72
C ASP A 116 12.07 -6.78 10.61
N LYS A 117 10.86 -7.32 10.46
CA LYS A 117 10.65 -8.77 10.36
C LYS A 117 11.00 -9.34 8.98
N GLY A 118 11.06 -8.49 7.97
CA GLY A 118 11.40 -8.90 6.61
C GLY A 118 10.22 -9.42 5.82
N PHE A 119 10.51 -9.86 4.61
CA PHE A 119 9.49 -10.25 3.63
C PHE A 119 8.92 -11.64 3.91
N TYR A 120 9.79 -12.60 4.22
CA TYR A 120 9.37 -13.96 4.46
C TYR A 120 9.20 -14.25 5.95
N LYS A 121 8.18 -15.04 6.26
CA LYS A 121 7.97 -15.51 7.63
C LYS A 121 8.78 -16.78 7.85
N ARG A 122 9.67 -16.76 8.82
CA ARG A 122 10.45 -17.93 9.20
C ARG A 122 9.61 -18.88 10.05
N LYS A 123 9.79 -20.15 9.81
CA LYS A 123 9.13 -21.18 10.63
C LYS A 123 9.87 -21.38 11.97
#